data_6fb9518f547c60847b722834b0f3aa9e
#
_entry.id   6fb9518f547c60847b722834b0f3aa9e
#
_cell.length_a   1.000
_cell.length_b   1.000
_cell.length_c   1.000
_cell.angle_alpha   90.00
_cell.angle_beta   90.00
_cell.angle_gamma   90.00
#
_symmetry.space_group_name_H-M   'P 1'
#
loop_
_entity.id
_entity.type
_entity.pdbx_description
1 polymer ?
#
loop_
_entity_poly.entity_id
_entity_poly.type
_entity_poly.pdbx_seq_one_letter_code
_entity_poly.pdbx_strand_id
1 'polypeptide(L)'
;ASDVYKRQLWVLLAVSSCCTSAPLPPAEEQSERLQIIDTHIHLYDTNRSEGVDWPPVTDKVLYRPVLTEHFDEVADREGIASTVIVEASSRPEDNQWMLDLVKHNPDRYLALVGSLPIGTDEFSSLLERFSKDSRFVGIRMRDRPGGDDFFTDAVWRDLGLLAGKGLTLDVLINNFTIDEVAEVAKRLPDLKIMINHLGGLSITNDPLDIKWKESLKNASQYENVYCKVSGIFQRAGIKPTPKERSFYSPVFEIDFDAFGEDRIVYGSNWPVTDRGGSYAEQLNIIQGYFNPPVKRLKDSIKGGLIA
;
A
#
# COMPACT_ATOMS: atom_id res chain seq x y z
N ALA A 1 13.29 -6.01 -6.45
CA ALA A 1 12.38 -4.97 -5.91
C ALA A 1 11.40 -4.46 -6.98
N SER A 2 11.83 -4.36 -8.27
CA SER A 2 10.93 -3.95 -9.36
C SER A 2 9.76 -4.92 -9.59
N ASP A 3 9.94 -6.19 -9.24
CA ASP A 3 8.93 -7.23 -9.46
C ASP A 3 7.89 -7.32 -8.32
N VAL A 4 8.13 -6.73 -7.15
CA VAL A 4 7.15 -6.79 -6.06
C VAL A 4 5.92 -5.97 -6.40
N TYR A 5 6.08 -4.73 -6.88
CA TYR A 5 4.92 -3.94 -7.31
C TYR A 5 4.36 -4.39 -8.66
N LYS A 6 5.19 -4.90 -9.57
CA LYS A 6 4.71 -5.57 -10.80
C LYS A 6 4.00 -6.89 -10.49
N ARG A 7 4.44 -7.67 -9.49
CA ARG A 7 3.72 -8.87 -9.03
C ARG A 7 2.41 -8.55 -8.32
N GLN A 8 2.26 -7.33 -7.80
CA GLN A 8 1.01 -6.86 -7.22
C GLN A 8 -0.09 -6.61 -8.28
N LEU A 9 0.30 -6.39 -9.54
CA LEU A 9 -0.60 -6.16 -10.69
C LEU A 9 -0.69 -7.35 -11.66
N TRP A 10 0.30 -8.28 -11.66
CA TRP A 10 0.39 -9.38 -12.62
C TRP A 10 0.59 -10.74 -11.94
N VAL A 11 -0.44 -11.31 -11.33
CA VAL A 11 -0.53 -12.77 -11.19
C VAL A 11 -1.70 -13.27 -12.03
N LEU A 12 -1.53 -13.10 -13.31
CA LEU A 12 -2.15 -13.89 -14.36
C LEU A 12 -1.00 -14.58 -15.09
N LEU A 13 -0.58 -15.78 -14.68
CA LEU A 13 0.06 -16.74 -15.59
C LEU A 13 0.20 -18.13 -14.96
N ALA A 14 -0.50 -19.02 -15.59
CA ALA A 14 -0.41 -20.46 -15.73
C ALA A 14 0.82 -21.15 -15.09
N VAL A 15 0.58 -22.03 -14.15
CA VAL A 15 1.44 -23.18 -13.86
C VAL A 15 0.93 -24.37 -14.65
N SER A 16 1.59 -24.64 -15.78
CA SER A 16 1.44 -25.90 -16.51
C SER A 16 2.34 -26.94 -15.82
N SER A 17 1.75 -27.89 -15.11
CA SER A 17 2.44 -29.10 -14.67
C SER A 17 1.87 -30.31 -15.38
N CYS A 18 2.74 -30.93 -16.15
CA CYS A 18 2.45 -32.16 -16.90
C CYS A 18 2.58 -33.38 -15.96
N CYS A 19 1.52 -34.08 -15.69
CA CYS A 19 1.55 -35.49 -15.29
C CYS A 19 0.30 -36.23 -15.77
N THR A 20 0.52 -37.43 -16.27
CA THR A 20 -0.32 -38.30 -17.10
C THR A 20 -1.48 -38.99 -16.40
N SER A 21 -2.61 -39.03 -17.09
CA SER A 21 -3.60 -40.11 -17.28
C SER A 21 -4.56 -40.51 -16.16
N ALA A 22 -5.74 -39.89 -16.18
CA ALA A 22 -7.07 -40.51 -16.05
C ALA A 22 -8.10 -39.56 -16.70
N PRO A 23 -9.21 -40.01 -17.32
CA PRO A 23 -10.19 -39.10 -17.89
C PRO A 23 -10.90 -38.37 -16.75
N LEU A 24 -10.62 -37.10 -16.66
CA LEU A 24 -11.27 -36.17 -15.71
C LEU A 24 -12.71 -35.90 -16.21
N PRO A 25 -13.66 -35.66 -15.31
CA PRO A 25 -14.97 -35.13 -15.66
C PRO A 25 -14.79 -33.79 -16.41
N PRO A 26 -15.80 -33.36 -17.22
CA PRO A 26 -15.70 -32.15 -18.00
C PRO A 26 -15.31 -31.00 -17.07
N ALA A 27 -14.25 -30.30 -17.45
CA ALA A 27 -13.77 -29.12 -16.69
C ALA A 27 -14.92 -28.09 -16.63
N GLU A 28 -15.55 -27.97 -15.48
CA GLU A 28 -16.21 -26.72 -15.14
C GLU A 28 -15.15 -25.64 -15.34
N GLU A 29 -15.46 -24.62 -16.14
CA GLU A 29 -14.64 -23.42 -16.27
C GLU A 29 -14.36 -22.90 -14.85
N GLN A 30 -13.21 -23.26 -14.31
CA GLN A 30 -12.66 -22.58 -13.15
C GLN A 30 -12.34 -21.18 -13.65
N SER A 31 -13.29 -20.26 -13.48
CA SER A 31 -13.01 -18.85 -13.61
C SER A 31 -11.79 -18.59 -12.71
N GLU A 32 -10.66 -18.20 -13.30
CA GLU A 32 -9.46 -17.84 -12.55
C GLU A 32 -9.90 -16.75 -11.55
N ARG A 33 -10.05 -17.13 -10.29
CA ARG A 33 -10.32 -16.17 -9.24
C ARG A 33 -9.11 -15.26 -9.17
N LEU A 34 -9.31 -13.98 -9.47
CA LEU A 34 -8.28 -12.94 -9.28
C LEU A 34 -7.75 -13.05 -7.86
N GLN A 35 -6.45 -13.27 -7.74
CA GLN A 35 -5.78 -13.27 -6.44
C GLN A 35 -5.65 -11.83 -5.95
N ILE A 36 -6.22 -11.54 -4.78
CA ILE A 36 -6.15 -10.22 -4.18
C ILE A 36 -4.91 -10.14 -3.30
N ILE A 37 -4.08 -9.14 -3.53
CA ILE A 37 -2.94 -8.80 -2.67
C ILE A 37 -3.28 -7.51 -1.93
N ASP A 38 -3.29 -7.56 -0.60
CA ASP A 38 -3.44 -6.38 0.25
C ASP A 38 -2.06 -5.75 0.48
N THR A 39 -1.79 -4.59 -0.09
CA THR A 39 -0.47 -3.97 -0.03
C THR A 39 -0.27 -3.06 1.18
N HIS A 40 -1.18 -3.09 2.17
CA HIS A 40 -1.06 -2.22 3.33
C HIS A 40 -1.79 -2.77 4.56
N ILE A 41 -1.08 -3.52 5.37
CA ILE A 41 -1.52 -3.90 6.72
C ILE A 41 -0.46 -3.49 7.75
N HIS A 42 -0.86 -3.48 9.02
CA HIS A 42 0.05 -3.25 10.14
C HIS A 42 0.01 -4.44 11.10
N LEU A 43 1.20 -4.89 11.54
CA LEU A 43 1.35 -5.86 12.61
C LEU A 43 2.11 -5.20 13.77
N TYR A 44 1.67 -5.44 14.99
CA TYR A 44 2.29 -4.95 16.23
C TYR A 44 1.81 -5.76 17.43
N ASP A 45 2.58 -5.75 18.51
CA ASP A 45 2.21 -6.43 19.76
C ASP A 45 2.32 -5.47 20.95
N THR A 46 1.18 -5.08 21.49
CA THR A 46 1.09 -4.19 22.65
C THR A 46 1.52 -4.87 23.97
N ASN A 47 1.75 -6.20 23.97
CA ASN A 47 2.20 -6.95 25.14
C ASN A 47 3.73 -7.05 25.22
N ARG A 48 4.46 -6.58 24.21
CA ARG A 48 5.93 -6.59 24.23
C ARG A 48 6.45 -5.71 25.36
N SER A 49 7.54 -6.14 25.99
CA SER A 49 8.21 -5.38 27.06
C SER A 49 8.70 -4.00 26.60
N GLU A 50 9.11 -3.89 25.31
CA GLU A 50 9.55 -2.66 24.68
C GLU A 50 8.39 -1.70 24.39
N GLY A 51 7.13 -2.18 24.52
CA GLY A 51 5.94 -1.44 24.16
C GLY A 51 5.82 -1.21 22.64
N VAL A 52 4.90 -0.33 22.26
CA VAL A 52 4.67 0.10 20.88
C VAL A 52 4.62 1.62 20.81
N ASP A 53 5.16 2.21 19.73
CA ASP A 53 5.08 3.65 19.50
C ASP A 53 3.67 4.04 19.04
N TRP A 54 3.01 3.13 18.38
CA TRP A 54 1.65 3.27 17.88
C TRP A 54 0.98 1.88 17.86
N PRO A 55 -0.33 1.79 18.14
CA PRO A 55 -1.27 2.86 18.50
C PRO A 55 -1.10 3.35 19.94
N PRO A 56 -1.61 4.55 20.29
CA PRO A 56 -1.56 5.03 21.67
C PRO A 56 -2.50 4.21 22.58
N VAL A 57 -2.13 4.07 23.84
CA VAL A 57 -2.91 3.29 24.86
C VAL A 57 -4.35 3.77 25.02
N THR A 58 -4.65 5.00 24.64
CA THR A 58 -5.99 5.59 24.66
C THR A 58 -6.90 5.13 23.54
N ASP A 59 -6.34 4.52 22.51
CA ASP A 59 -7.11 4.01 21.36
C ASP A 59 -7.72 2.64 21.69
N LYS A 60 -8.98 2.65 22.02
CA LYS A 60 -9.70 1.43 22.45
C LYS A 60 -9.96 0.43 21.30
N VAL A 61 -9.84 0.86 20.04
CA VAL A 61 -10.04 -0.03 18.89
C VAL A 61 -8.73 -0.71 18.52
N LEU A 62 -7.65 0.05 18.47
CA LEU A 62 -6.38 -0.43 17.94
C LEU A 62 -5.41 -0.93 19.02
N TYR A 63 -5.50 -0.43 20.28
CA TYR A 63 -4.56 -0.81 21.33
C TYR A 63 -4.82 -2.24 21.83
N ARG A 64 -4.38 -3.18 21.03
CA ARG A 64 -4.42 -4.63 21.25
C ARG A 64 -3.29 -5.28 20.44
N PRO A 65 -2.88 -6.51 20.75
CA PRO A 65 -2.00 -7.26 19.85
C PRO A 65 -2.66 -7.44 18.49
N VAL A 66 -1.89 -7.21 17.42
CA VAL A 66 -2.28 -7.41 16.02
C VAL A 66 -1.16 -8.21 15.36
N LEU A 67 -1.33 -9.53 15.36
CA LEU A 67 -0.35 -10.51 14.94
C LEU A 67 -0.83 -11.26 13.69
N THR A 68 -0.01 -12.15 13.18
CA THR A 68 -0.29 -12.93 11.98
C THR A 68 -1.60 -13.70 12.05
N GLU A 69 -1.89 -14.38 13.16
CA GLU A 69 -3.11 -15.16 13.34
C GLU A 69 -4.38 -14.31 13.21
N HIS A 70 -4.33 -13.06 13.68
CA HIS A 70 -5.47 -12.14 13.57
C HIS A 70 -5.72 -11.71 12.11
N PHE A 71 -4.64 -11.48 11.34
CA PHE A 71 -4.78 -11.14 9.92
C PHE A 71 -5.15 -12.36 9.09
N ASP A 72 -4.58 -13.52 9.37
CA ASP A 72 -4.86 -14.75 8.63
C ASP A 72 -6.36 -15.10 8.68
N GLU A 73 -7.03 -14.93 9.84
CA GLU A 73 -8.48 -15.09 9.96
C GLU A 73 -9.25 -14.14 9.02
N VAL A 74 -8.82 -12.87 8.92
CA VAL A 74 -9.43 -11.89 8.03
C VAL A 74 -9.16 -12.25 6.58
N ALA A 75 -7.91 -12.55 6.25
CA ALA A 75 -7.47 -12.85 4.91
C ALA A 75 -8.15 -14.10 4.33
N ASP A 76 -8.26 -15.17 5.11
CA ASP A 76 -8.90 -16.41 4.70
C ASP A 76 -10.39 -16.21 4.44
N ARG A 77 -11.07 -15.47 5.31
CA ARG A 77 -12.49 -15.16 5.16
C ARG A 77 -12.78 -14.31 3.93
N GLU A 78 -11.93 -13.33 3.64
CA GLU A 78 -12.13 -12.36 2.55
C GLU A 78 -11.43 -12.76 1.25
N GLY A 79 -10.75 -13.91 1.20
CA GLY A 79 -10.08 -14.42 0.02
C GLY A 79 -8.83 -13.61 -0.39
N ILE A 80 -8.13 -13.03 0.60
CA ILE A 80 -6.86 -12.34 0.38
C ILE A 80 -5.75 -13.37 0.26
N ALA A 81 -5.09 -13.40 -0.88
CA ALA A 81 -4.04 -14.38 -1.14
C ALA A 81 -2.75 -14.04 -0.37
N SER A 82 -2.33 -12.79 -0.44
CA SER A 82 -1.06 -12.34 0.13
C SER A 82 -1.14 -10.88 0.59
N THR A 83 -0.12 -10.45 1.33
CA THR A 83 -0.06 -9.07 1.85
C THR A 83 1.34 -8.50 1.89
N VAL A 84 1.42 -7.16 1.92
CA VAL A 84 2.62 -6.38 2.25
C VAL A 84 2.39 -5.70 3.59
N ILE A 85 3.30 -5.92 4.52
CA ILE A 85 3.30 -5.25 5.82
C ILE A 85 3.89 -3.85 5.64
N VAL A 86 3.25 -2.86 6.23
CA VAL A 86 3.80 -1.51 6.36
C VAL A 86 4.06 -1.25 7.85
N GLU A 87 5.17 -0.61 8.14
CA GLU A 87 5.61 -0.36 9.51
C GLU A 87 4.51 0.31 10.37
N ALA A 88 4.50 -0.03 11.66
CA ALA A 88 3.67 0.59 12.69
C ALA A 88 4.52 1.33 13.74
N SER A 89 5.84 1.37 13.56
CA SER A 89 6.81 1.90 14.52
C SER A 89 7.93 2.63 13.82
N SER A 90 8.44 3.68 14.46
CA SER A 90 9.64 4.40 14.01
C SER A 90 10.95 3.68 14.36
N ARG A 91 10.89 2.65 15.23
CA ARG A 91 12.08 1.94 15.71
C ARG A 91 12.62 0.97 14.65
N PRO A 92 13.89 1.08 14.25
CA PRO A 92 14.49 0.18 13.26
C PRO A 92 14.46 -1.31 13.67
N GLU A 93 14.57 -1.62 14.98
CA GLU A 93 14.53 -2.99 15.49
C GLU A 93 13.19 -3.67 15.25
N ASP A 94 12.10 -2.93 15.15
CA ASP A 94 10.78 -3.47 14.86
C ASP A 94 10.70 -4.01 13.42
N ASN A 95 11.57 -3.56 12.49
CA ASN A 95 11.70 -4.20 11.18
C ASN A 95 12.14 -5.67 11.33
N GLN A 96 13.14 -5.93 12.18
CA GLN A 96 13.61 -7.31 12.41
C GLN A 96 12.53 -8.16 13.07
N TRP A 97 11.82 -7.60 14.06
CA TRP A 97 10.72 -8.29 14.72
C TRP A 97 9.63 -8.70 13.71
N MET A 98 9.22 -7.80 12.81
CA MET A 98 8.24 -8.11 11.77
C MET A 98 8.74 -9.17 10.78
N LEU A 99 10.00 -9.08 10.33
CA LEU A 99 10.60 -10.07 9.44
C LEU A 99 10.66 -11.46 10.09
N ASP A 100 10.99 -11.53 11.39
CA ASP A 100 11.04 -12.78 12.13
C ASP A 100 9.65 -13.36 12.39
N LEU A 101 8.66 -12.50 12.66
CA LEU A 101 7.26 -12.90 12.87
C LEU A 101 6.69 -13.65 11.67
N VAL A 102 6.98 -13.18 10.46
CA VAL A 102 6.36 -13.68 9.21
C VAL A 102 7.24 -14.67 8.43
N LYS A 103 8.41 -15.03 8.93
CA LYS A 103 9.39 -15.87 8.19
C LYS A 103 8.88 -17.25 7.80
N HIS A 104 7.89 -17.77 8.52
CA HIS A 104 7.35 -19.12 8.30
C HIS A 104 6.16 -19.17 7.33
N ASN A 105 5.66 -18.00 6.87
CA ASN A 105 4.57 -17.92 5.90
C ASN A 105 4.89 -16.91 4.78
N PRO A 106 5.94 -17.19 3.97
CA PRO A 106 6.42 -16.24 2.95
C PRO A 106 5.44 -16.06 1.78
N ASP A 107 4.54 -17.01 1.55
CA ASP A 107 3.53 -16.91 0.50
C ASP A 107 2.40 -15.95 0.89
N ARG A 108 2.10 -15.84 2.17
CA ARG A 108 1.11 -14.89 2.71
C ARG A 108 1.73 -13.51 2.90
N TYR A 109 2.91 -13.41 3.51
CA TYR A 109 3.56 -12.14 3.86
C TYR A 109 4.74 -11.89 2.92
N LEU A 110 4.44 -11.25 1.77
CA LEU A 110 5.39 -11.13 0.66
C LEU A 110 6.52 -10.15 0.95
N ALA A 111 6.24 -9.08 1.70
CA ALA A 111 7.17 -7.98 1.84
C ALA A 111 6.89 -7.12 3.08
N LEU A 112 7.92 -6.37 3.48
CA LEU A 112 7.89 -5.34 4.51
C LEU A 112 8.35 -4.00 3.92
N VAL A 113 7.52 -2.99 4.06
CA VAL A 113 7.89 -1.58 3.97
C VAL A 113 8.14 -1.12 5.40
N GLY A 114 9.41 -1.01 5.78
CA GLY A 114 9.84 -0.76 7.15
C GLY A 114 10.01 0.72 7.47
N SER A 115 10.76 1.01 8.54
CA SER A 115 11.15 2.34 8.97
C SER A 115 12.66 2.43 9.16
N LEU A 116 13.28 3.47 8.60
CA LEU A 116 14.68 3.80 8.83
C LEU A 116 14.79 5.31 9.10
N PRO A 117 15.75 5.74 9.95
CA PRO A 117 15.91 7.15 10.32
C PRO A 117 16.61 7.94 9.20
N ILE A 118 15.83 8.39 8.19
CA ILE A 118 16.33 9.18 7.06
C ILE A 118 17.01 10.46 7.56
N GLY A 119 18.15 10.80 6.96
CA GLY A 119 18.92 12.01 7.27
C GLY A 119 19.87 11.85 8.45
N THR A 120 20.04 10.64 8.98
CA THR A 120 20.95 10.37 10.10
C THR A 120 22.19 9.57 9.66
N ASP A 121 23.21 9.57 10.50
CA ASP A 121 24.44 8.78 10.24
C ASP A 121 24.19 7.27 10.28
N GLU A 122 23.16 6.82 10.98
CA GLU A 122 22.82 5.40 11.11
C GLU A 122 22.12 4.83 9.87
N PHE A 123 21.49 5.69 9.07
CA PHE A 123 20.66 5.26 7.93
C PHE A 123 21.36 4.27 7.02
N SER A 124 22.58 4.59 6.57
CA SER A 124 23.32 3.75 5.61
C SER A 124 23.62 2.36 6.15
N SER A 125 24.00 2.24 7.42
CA SER A 125 24.31 0.96 8.06
C SER A 125 23.06 0.10 8.27
N LEU A 126 21.95 0.73 8.66
CA LEU A 126 20.65 0.07 8.82
C LEU A 126 20.08 -0.37 7.47
N LEU A 127 20.19 0.47 6.43
CA LEU A 127 19.80 0.12 5.08
C LEU A 127 20.57 -1.09 4.58
N GLU A 128 21.91 -1.14 4.80
CA GLU A 128 22.75 -2.27 4.43
C GLU A 128 22.36 -3.54 5.21
N ARG A 129 22.00 -3.41 6.47
CA ARG A 129 21.54 -4.53 7.31
C ARG A 129 20.24 -5.12 6.78
N PHE A 130 19.20 -4.30 6.64
CA PHE A 130 17.85 -4.78 6.32
C PHE A 130 17.67 -5.17 4.86
N SER A 131 18.37 -4.53 3.93
CA SER A 131 18.32 -4.89 2.51
C SER A 131 18.89 -6.28 2.17
N LYS A 132 19.50 -6.98 3.13
CA LYS A 132 19.92 -8.38 3.00
C LYS A 132 18.75 -9.36 3.01
N ASP A 133 17.65 -9.00 3.67
CA ASP A 133 16.41 -9.78 3.59
C ASP A 133 15.60 -9.31 2.38
N SER A 134 15.35 -10.21 1.44
CA SER A 134 14.64 -9.90 0.20
C SER A 134 13.19 -9.44 0.41
N ARG A 135 12.63 -9.68 1.59
CA ARG A 135 11.30 -9.20 1.97
C ARG A 135 11.30 -7.75 2.41
N PHE A 136 12.44 -7.18 2.80
CA PHE A 136 12.54 -5.75 3.07
C PHE A 136 12.63 -4.98 1.75
N VAL A 137 11.50 -4.44 1.30
CA VAL A 137 11.38 -3.88 -0.06
C VAL A 137 11.38 -2.37 -0.12
N GLY A 138 11.33 -1.71 1.02
CA GLY A 138 11.28 -0.25 1.07
C GLY A 138 11.11 0.27 2.49
N ILE A 139 10.97 1.59 2.58
CA ILE A 139 10.68 2.28 3.84
C ILE A 139 9.50 3.22 3.69
N ARG A 140 8.84 3.54 4.82
CA ARG A 140 7.80 4.57 4.84
C ARG A 140 8.33 5.85 5.50
N MET A 141 8.24 6.93 4.76
CA MET A 141 8.48 8.29 5.26
C MET A 141 7.18 8.86 5.80
N ARG A 142 7.10 9.03 7.12
CA ARG A 142 5.93 9.59 7.81
C ARG A 142 6.26 10.75 8.73
N ASP A 143 7.44 10.72 9.36
CA ASP A 143 7.90 11.74 10.29
C ASP A 143 8.82 12.72 9.57
N ARG A 144 8.77 13.99 9.99
CA ARG A 144 9.50 15.09 9.39
C ARG A 144 10.35 15.81 10.47
N PRO A 145 11.41 15.19 10.92
CA PRO A 145 12.33 15.86 11.86
C PRO A 145 12.95 17.08 11.19
N GLY A 146 12.96 18.22 11.89
CA GLY A 146 13.46 19.49 11.32
C GLY A 146 12.41 20.33 10.57
N GLY A 147 11.16 19.87 10.47
CA GLY A 147 10.06 20.63 9.85
C GLY A 147 10.35 20.98 8.39
N ASP A 148 10.27 22.26 8.01
CA ASP A 148 10.43 22.71 6.62
C ASP A 148 11.84 22.50 6.07
N ASP A 149 12.85 22.39 6.93
CA ASP A 149 14.25 22.12 6.57
C ASP A 149 14.55 20.60 6.43
N PHE A 150 13.53 19.75 6.31
CA PHE A 150 13.70 18.29 6.25
C PHE A 150 14.58 17.82 5.09
N PHE A 151 14.44 18.40 3.91
CA PHE A 151 15.16 17.96 2.70
C PHE A 151 16.61 18.47 2.66
N THR A 152 17.40 18.08 3.65
CA THR A 152 18.85 18.35 3.73
C THR A 152 19.64 17.47 2.73
N ASP A 153 20.93 17.79 2.55
CA ASP A 153 21.83 16.97 1.74
C ASP A 153 21.93 15.53 2.25
N ALA A 154 21.82 15.33 3.58
CA ALA A 154 21.79 13.99 4.19
C ALA A 154 20.55 13.21 3.78
N VAL A 155 19.37 13.83 3.79
CA VAL A 155 18.12 13.22 3.33
C VAL A 155 18.20 12.85 1.84
N TRP A 156 18.69 13.76 0.99
CA TRP A 156 18.86 13.47 -0.44
C TRP A 156 19.84 12.34 -0.72
N ARG A 157 20.96 12.29 0.01
CA ARG A 157 21.91 11.18 -0.02
C ARG A 157 21.21 9.85 0.29
N ASP A 158 20.43 9.81 1.37
CA ASP A 158 19.78 8.60 1.87
C ASP A 158 18.69 8.10 0.91
N LEU A 159 17.90 9.00 0.34
CA LEU A 159 16.93 8.67 -0.71
C LEU A 159 17.64 8.13 -1.97
N GLY A 160 18.81 8.69 -2.32
CA GLY A 160 19.65 8.17 -3.40
C GLY A 160 20.17 6.76 -3.12
N LEU A 161 20.57 6.46 -1.88
CA LEU A 161 20.98 5.12 -1.46
C LEU A 161 19.82 4.12 -1.55
N LEU A 162 18.61 4.53 -1.16
CA LEU A 162 17.40 3.71 -1.28
C LEU A 162 17.12 3.36 -2.75
N ALA A 163 17.16 4.37 -3.65
CA ALA A 163 17.03 4.18 -5.09
C ALA A 163 18.09 3.24 -5.66
N GLY A 164 19.36 3.43 -5.29
CA GLY A 164 20.49 2.61 -5.74
C GLY A 164 20.38 1.14 -5.35
N LYS A 165 19.65 0.82 -4.28
CA LYS A 165 19.33 -0.56 -3.89
C LYS A 165 18.05 -1.10 -4.55
N GLY A 166 17.36 -0.31 -5.35
CA GLY A 166 16.08 -0.67 -5.97
C GLY A 166 14.94 -0.84 -4.97
N LEU A 167 15.04 -0.22 -3.80
CA LEU A 167 14.02 -0.21 -2.77
C LEU A 167 13.02 0.93 -3.01
N THR A 168 11.86 0.85 -2.38
CA THR A 168 10.75 1.79 -2.57
C THR A 168 10.62 2.77 -1.43
N LEU A 169 9.99 3.91 -1.70
CA LEU A 169 9.62 4.91 -0.71
C LEU A 169 8.10 5.04 -0.64
N ASP A 170 7.50 4.60 0.47
CA ASP A 170 6.11 4.95 0.79
C ASP A 170 6.07 6.31 1.48
N VAL A 171 5.15 7.19 1.11
CA VAL A 171 5.01 8.51 1.73
C VAL A 171 3.64 8.67 2.34
N LEU A 172 3.61 8.93 3.65
CA LEU A 172 2.38 9.26 4.36
C LEU A 172 2.14 10.79 4.28
N ILE A 173 1.13 11.20 3.53
CA ILE A 173 0.76 12.60 3.33
C ILE A 173 0.02 13.14 4.57
N ASN A 174 0.76 13.38 5.63
CA ASN A 174 0.32 14.08 6.84
C ASN A 174 1.28 15.24 7.14
N ASN A 175 2.58 14.94 7.09
CA ASN A 175 3.67 15.88 7.31
C ASN A 175 4.38 16.26 6.00
N PHE A 176 4.02 15.62 4.89
CA PHE A 176 4.52 15.85 3.54
C PHE A 176 3.40 16.27 2.63
N THR A 177 3.72 16.89 1.52
CA THR A 177 2.78 17.27 0.47
C THR A 177 2.97 16.38 -0.76
N ILE A 178 1.94 16.28 -1.59
CA ILE A 178 2.03 15.57 -2.87
C ILE A 178 3.01 16.29 -3.82
N ASP A 179 3.14 17.62 -3.72
CA ASP A 179 4.07 18.39 -4.52
C ASP A 179 5.54 18.06 -4.16
N GLU A 180 5.85 17.84 -2.88
CA GLU A 180 7.16 17.33 -2.45
C GLU A 180 7.46 15.93 -2.98
N VAL A 181 6.43 15.06 -3.07
CA VAL A 181 6.57 13.75 -3.73
C VAL A 181 6.96 13.93 -5.20
N ALA A 182 6.32 14.87 -5.91
CA ALA A 182 6.65 15.17 -7.29
C ALA A 182 8.10 15.68 -7.45
N GLU A 183 8.59 16.51 -6.50
CA GLU A 183 9.97 16.97 -6.49
C GLU A 183 10.97 15.83 -6.28
N VAL A 184 10.71 14.94 -5.30
CA VAL A 184 11.54 13.76 -5.07
C VAL A 184 11.56 12.86 -6.30
N ALA A 185 10.39 12.63 -6.91
CA ALA A 185 10.27 11.79 -8.11
C ALA A 185 11.06 12.35 -9.30
N LYS A 186 11.01 13.66 -9.50
CA LYS A 186 11.78 14.37 -10.53
C LYS A 186 13.28 14.25 -10.32
N ARG A 187 13.73 14.39 -9.08
CA ARG A 187 15.16 14.38 -8.72
C ARG A 187 15.74 12.97 -8.71
N LEU A 188 14.94 11.97 -8.37
CA LEU A 188 15.34 10.57 -8.24
C LEU A 188 14.42 9.67 -9.10
N PRO A 189 14.56 9.66 -10.43
CA PRO A 189 13.65 8.94 -11.32
C PRO A 189 13.71 7.41 -11.16
N ASP A 190 14.79 6.88 -10.61
CA ASP A 190 14.94 5.45 -10.32
C ASP A 190 14.28 5.04 -8.98
N LEU A 191 13.91 6.00 -8.12
CA LEU A 191 13.23 5.74 -6.87
C LEU A 191 11.73 5.56 -7.11
N LYS A 192 11.19 4.38 -6.86
CA LYS A 192 9.74 4.17 -6.90
C LYS A 192 9.09 4.71 -5.64
N ILE A 193 8.11 5.57 -5.80
CA ILE A 193 7.45 6.29 -4.71
C ILE A 193 5.98 5.92 -4.68
N MET A 194 5.49 5.56 -3.50
CA MET A 194 4.10 5.20 -3.23
C MET A 194 3.43 6.28 -2.38
N ILE A 195 2.49 7.00 -2.94
CA ILE A 195 1.61 7.91 -2.19
C ILE A 195 0.60 7.06 -1.41
N ASN A 196 0.64 7.12 -0.08
CA ASN A 196 -0.29 6.36 0.75
C ASN A 196 -1.67 7.06 0.86
N HIS A 197 -2.74 6.24 0.99
CA HIS A 197 -4.07 6.66 1.42
C HIS A 197 -4.66 7.82 0.60
N LEU A 198 -4.67 7.68 -0.74
CA LEU A 198 -5.26 8.68 -1.66
C LEU A 198 -4.67 10.09 -1.46
N GLY A 199 -3.36 10.16 -1.18
CA GLY A 199 -2.69 11.44 -0.95
C GLY A 199 -3.21 12.20 0.27
N GLY A 200 -3.71 11.50 1.28
CA GLY A 200 -4.13 12.10 2.55
C GLY A 200 -5.44 12.90 2.49
N LEU A 201 -6.18 12.87 1.38
CA LEU A 201 -7.43 13.61 1.21
C LEU A 201 -8.44 13.28 2.32
N SER A 202 -9.10 14.31 2.86
CA SER A 202 -10.32 14.14 3.67
C SER A 202 -11.54 14.13 2.76
N ILE A 203 -12.26 13.00 2.74
CA ILE A 203 -13.42 12.80 1.87
C ILE A 203 -14.66 13.25 2.63
N THR A 204 -15.37 14.26 2.13
CA THR A 204 -16.59 14.80 2.69
C THR A 204 -17.70 14.88 1.63
N ASN A 205 -18.85 15.45 1.97
CA ASN A 205 -19.89 15.78 0.98
C ASN A 205 -19.60 17.08 0.20
N ASP A 206 -18.56 17.80 0.59
CA ASP A 206 -18.15 19.02 -0.12
C ASP A 206 -17.45 18.70 -1.44
N PRO A 207 -17.35 19.66 -2.37
CA PRO A 207 -16.53 19.50 -3.55
C PRO A 207 -15.08 19.11 -3.19
N LEU A 208 -14.50 18.19 -3.96
CA LEU A 208 -13.14 17.75 -3.73
C LEU A 208 -12.15 18.92 -3.87
N ASP A 209 -11.15 18.93 -2.98
CA ASP A 209 -10.11 19.95 -2.93
C ASP A 209 -9.40 20.08 -4.29
N ILE A 210 -9.43 21.29 -4.85
CA ILE A 210 -8.82 21.58 -6.15
C ILE A 210 -7.30 21.44 -6.09
N LYS A 211 -6.68 21.90 -5.00
CA LYS A 211 -5.25 21.80 -4.83
C LYS A 211 -4.79 20.33 -4.76
N TRP A 212 -5.53 19.49 -4.03
CA TRP A 212 -5.26 18.05 -4.00
C TRP A 212 -5.29 17.44 -5.41
N LYS A 213 -6.31 17.77 -6.22
CA LYS A 213 -6.43 17.27 -7.60
C LYS A 213 -5.25 17.69 -8.47
N GLU A 214 -4.87 18.97 -8.39
CA GLU A 214 -3.77 19.53 -9.17
C GLU A 214 -2.43 18.91 -8.77
N SER A 215 -2.15 18.79 -7.46
CA SER A 215 -0.95 18.16 -6.95
C SER A 215 -0.88 16.68 -7.32
N LEU A 216 -2.00 15.94 -7.25
CA LEU A 216 -2.08 14.55 -7.66
C LEU A 216 -1.77 14.37 -9.15
N LYS A 217 -2.38 15.21 -9.98
CA LYS A 217 -2.14 15.27 -11.43
C LYS A 217 -0.68 15.63 -11.76
N ASN A 218 -0.07 16.54 -11.00
CA ASN A 218 1.34 16.88 -11.14
C ASN A 218 2.24 15.68 -10.80
N ALA A 219 2.02 15.04 -9.66
CA ALA A 219 2.80 13.88 -9.24
C ALA A 219 2.66 12.70 -10.20
N SER A 220 1.47 12.49 -10.78
CA SER A 220 1.20 11.38 -11.70
C SER A 220 1.95 11.49 -13.05
N GLN A 221 2.50 12.66 -13.38
CA GLN A 221 3.34 12.85 -14.59
C GLN A 221 4.68 12.12 -14.49
N TYR A 222 5.10 11.72 -13.31
CA TYR A 222 6.32 10.97 -13.07
C TYR A 222 6.00 9.47 -13.04
N GLU A 223 6.61 8.70 -13.95
CA GLU A 223 6.35 7.26 -14.12
C GLU A 223 6.74 6.43 -12.88
N ASN A 224 7.62 6.95 -12.05
CA ASN A 224 8.06 6.33 -10.81
C ASN A 224 7.15 6.62 -9.61
N VAL A 225 6.02 7.33 -9.79
CA VAL A 225 5.03 7.60 -8.74
C VAL A 225 3.80 6.73 -8.90
N TYR A 226 3.38 6.14 -7.80
CA TYR A 226 2.22 5.26 -7.64
C TYR A 226 1.30 5.79 -6.56
N CYS A 227 0.01 5.45 -6.60
CA CYS A 227 -0.94 5.81 -5.56
C CYS A 227 -1.62 4.58 -4.95
N LYS A 228 -1.79 4.60 -3.63
CA LYS A 228 -2.43 3.54 -2.88
C LYS A 228 -3.87 3.91 -2.51
N VAL A 229 -4.82 3.22 -3.11
CA VAL A 229 -6.23 3.26 -2.73
C VAL A 229 -6.38 2.46 -1.45
N SER A 230 -6.26 3.15 -0.31
CA SER A 230 -6.25 2.51 1.00
C SER A 230 -6.80 3.42 2.09
N GLY A 231 -7.22 2.82 3.21
CA GLY A 231 -7.67 3.56 4.38
C GLY A 231 -8.89 4.45 4.12
N ILE A 232 -9.79 4.09 3.20
CA ILE A 232 -10.90 4.95 2.78
C ILE A 232 -11.83 5.33 3.94
N PHE A 233 -12.04 4.44 4.89
CA PHE A 233 -12.84 4.73 6.09
C PHE A 233 -12.15 5.73 7.03
N GLN A 234 -10.82 5.69 7.08
CA GLN A 234 -10.02 6.66 7.81
C GLN A 234 -10.04 8.04 7.13
N ARG A 235 -10.15 8.06 5.80
CA ARG A 235 -10.22 9.31 5.01
C ARG A 235 -11.60 9.92 4.98
N ALA A 236 -12.67 9.19 5.40
CA ALA A 236 -14.00 9.75 5.53
C ALA A 236 -14.04 10.81 6.64
N GLY A 237 -14.18 12.07 6.24
CA GLY A 237 -14.23 13.24 7.14
C GLY A 237 -15.57 13.44 7.81
N ILE A 238 -16.54 12.54 7.59
CA ILE A 238 -17.88 12.58 8.19
C ILE A 238 -18.16 11.33 9.01
N LYS A 239 -19.06 11.45 9.99
CA LYS A 239 -19.47 10.34 10.87
C LYS A 239 -21.02 10.27 10.94
N PRO A 240 -21.62 9.07 10.97
CA PRO A 240 -20.96 7.76 10.87
C PRO A 240 -20.24 7.61 9.53
N THR A 241 -19.20 6.76 9.47
CA THR A 241 -18.43 6.51 8.26
C THR A 241 -19.34 5.94 7.15
N PRO A 242 -19.45 6.61 5.99
CA PRO A 242 -20.29 6.15 4.88
C PRO A 242 -19.87 4.77 4.37
N LYS A 243 -20.86 3.96 3.98
CA LYS A 243 -20.67 2.61 3.42
C LYS A 243 -21.07 2.53 1.94
N GLU A 244 -21.60 3.59 1.40
CA GLU A 244 -22.04 3.69 0.03
C GLU A 244 -20.83 3.94 -0.89
N ARG A 245 -20.66 3.09 -1.89
CA ARG A 245 -19.61 3.25 -2.91
C ARG A 245 -19.66 4.62 -3.57
N SER A 246 -20.86 5.17 -3.82
CA SER A 246 -21.04 6.46 -4.47
C SER A 246 -20.36 7.62 -3.72
N PHE A 247 -20.17 7.50 -2.41
CA PHE A 247 -19.46 8.50 -1.62
C PHE A 247 -17.96 8.55 -1.96
N TYR A 248 -17.33 7.41 -2.26
CA TYR A 248 -15.90 7.29 -2.55
C TYR A 248 -15.58 7.37 -4.05
N SER A 249 -16.53 7.02 -4.90
CA SER A 249 -16.34 6.92 -6.36
C SER A 249 -15.71 8.17 -7.00
N PRO A 250 -16.09 9.41 -6.63
CA PRO A 250 -15.47 10.60 -7.23
C PRO A 250 -13.98 10.73 -6.97
N VAL A 251 -13.50 10.22 -5.80
CA VAL A 251 -12.07 10.22 -5.46
C VAL A 251 -11.34 9.14 -6.25
N PHE A 252 -11.92 7.94 -6.35
CA PHE A 252 -11.36 6.84 -7.13
C PHE A 252 -11.25 7.17 -8.61
N GLU A 253 -12.23 7.90 -9.15
CA GLU A 253 -12.21 8.36 -10.55
C GLU A 253 -11.02 9.28 -10.83
N ILE A 254 -10.78 10.26 -9.97
CA ILE A 254 -9.65 11.19 -10.12
C ILE A 254 -8.32 10.47 -9.98
N ASP A 255 -8.21 9.56 -9.01
CA ASP A 255 -7.00 8.78 -8.79
C ASP A 255 -6.70 7.86 -9.99
N PHE A 256 -7.74 7.21 -10.52
CA PHE A 256 -7.64 6.36 -11.70
C PHE A 256 -7.29 7.15 -12.96
N ASP A 257 -7.91 8.31 -13.17
CA ASP A 257 -7.61 9.20 -14.31
C ASP A 257 -6.17 9.74 -14.25
N ALA A 258 -5.63 9.94 -13.03
CA ALA A 258 -4.27 10.43 -12.84
C ALA A 258 -3.21 9.35 -13.07
N PHE A 259 -3.38 8.15 -12.50
CA PHE A 259 -2.34 7.12 -12.45
C PHE A 259 -2.58 5.93 -13.40
N GLY A 260 -3.81 5.72 -13.86
CA GLY A 260 -4.18 4.54 -14.65
C GLY A 260 -4.13 3.24 -13.83
N GLU A 261 -4.47 2.12 -14.48
CA GLU A 261 -4.54 0.81 -13.82
C GLU A 261 -3.19 0.26 -13.35
N ASP A 262 -2.10 0.64 -14.02
CA ASP A 262 -0.75 0.11 -13.75
C ASP A 262 -0.07 0.75 -12.53
N ARG A 263 -0.56 1.88 -12.04
CA ARG A 263 0.08 2.64 -10.95
C ARG A 263 -0.84 2.92 -9.77
N ILE A 264 -2.00 2.25 -9.71
CA ILE A 264 -2.88 2.22 -8.55
C ILE A 264 -2.77 0.86 -7.88
N VAL A 265 -2.67 0.82 -6.56
CA VAL A 265 -2.62 -0.41 -5.80
C VAL A 265 -3.63 -0.39 -4.64
N TYR A 266 -4.19 -1.56 -4.35
CA TYR A 266 -5.09 -1.74 -3.21
C TYR A 266 -4.33 -1.92 -1.90
N GLY A 267 -4.85 -1.35 -0.80
CA GLY A 267 -4.44 -1.65 0.56
C GLY A 267 -5.58 -1.42 1.54
N SER A 268 -5.78 -2.32 2.49
CA SER A 268 -6.85 -2.17 3.47
C SER A 268 -6.56 -1.11 4.53
N ASN A 269 -5.30 -0.90 4.85
CA ASN A 269 -4.87 -0.20 6.06
C ASN A 269 -5.40 -0.88 7.34
N TRP A 270 -5.56 -2.22 7.31
CA TRP A 270 -5.97 -2.97 8.49
C TRP A 270 -4.84 -3.00 9.54
N PRO A 271 -5.12 -2.87 10.85
CA PRO A 271 -6.44 -2.82 11.49
C PRO A 271 -7.04 -1.40 11.60
N VAL A 272 -6.41 -0.35 11.06
CA VAL A 272 -6.91 1.04 11.17
C VAL A 272 -8.32 1.18 10.59
N THR A 273 -8.63 0.39 9.57
CA THR A 273 -9.96 0.27 8.96
C THR A 273 -11.06 -0.03 9.98
N ASP A 274 -10.75 -0.79 11.05
CA ASP A 274 -11.73 -1.17 12.10
C ASP A 274 -12.33 0.05 12.82
N ARG A 275 -11.69 1.21 12.78
CA ARG A 275 -12.25 2.46 13.30
C ARG A 275 -13.47 2.98 12.54
N GLY A 276 -13.61 2.59 11.29
CA GLY A 276 -14.67 3.07 10.41
C GLY A 276 -15.64 1.99 9.94
N GLY A 277 -15.23 0.73 9.98
CA GLY A 277 -16.05 -0.39 9.54
C GLY A 277 -15.21 -1.66 9.38
N SER A 278 -15.83 -2.74 8.92
CA SER A 278 -15.17 -4.01 8.72
C SER A 278 -14.24 -4.01 7.47
N TYR A 279 -13.30 -4.92 7.46
CA TYR A 279 -12.47 -5.20 6.31
C TYR A 279 -13.31 -5.51 5.05
N ALA A 280 -14.30 -6.40 5.20
CA ALA A 280 -15.20 -6.79 4.12
C ALA A 280 -15.96 -5.61 3.50
N GLU A 281 -16.49 -4.70 4.33
CA GLU A 281 -17.20 -3.52 3.83
C GLU A 281 -16.28 -2.64 2.97
N GLN A 282 -15.05 -2.39 3.43
CA GLN A 282 -14.09 -1.59 2.68
C GLN A 282 -13.69 -2.28 1.38
N LEU A 283 -13.36 -3.57 1.43
CA LEU A 283 -12.99 -4.35 0.26
C LEU A 283 -14.11 -4.34 -0.79
N ASN A 284 -15.36 -4.55 -0.38
CA ASN A 284 -16.53 -4.54 -1.27
C ASN A 284 -16.74 -3.18 -1.96
N ILE A 285 -16.50 -2.07 -1.26
CA ILE A 285 -16.58 -0.72 -1.84
C ILE A 285 -15.53 -0.56 -2.95
N ILE A 286 -14.28 -0.94 -2.69
CA ILE A 286 -13.16 -0.78 -3.61
C ILE A 286 -13.33 -1.74 -4.80
N GLN A 287 -13.58 -3.03 -4.55
CA GLN A 287 -13.83 -4.00 -5.61
C GLN A 287 -15.04 -3.62 -6.47
N GLY A 288 -16.12 -3.16 -5.86
CA GLY A 288 -17.32 -2.75 -6.59
C GLY A 288 -17.08 -1.56 -7.53
N TYR A 289 -16.01 -0.78 -7.31
CA TYR A 289 -15.60 0.30 -8.21
C TYR A 289 -14.64 -0.21 -9.30
N PHE A 290 -13.58 -0.92 -8.93
CA PHE A 290 -12.50 -1.34 -9.84
C PHE A 290 -12.81 -2.64 -10.60
N ASN A 291 -13.74 -3.48 -10.11
CA ASN A 291 -14.25 -4.67 -10.81
C ASN A 291 -15.69 -4.44 -11.29
N PRO A 292 -15.95 -3.57 -12.26
CA PRO A 292 -17.30 -3.41 -12.77
C PRO A 292 -17.71 -4.68 -13.57
N PRO A 293 -19.00 -5.07 -13.55
CA PRO A 293 -19.46 -6.15 -14.41
C PRO A 293 -19.15 -5.80 -15.87
N VAL A 294 -18.66 -6.78 -16.63
CA VAL A 294 -18.14 -6.87 -18.02
C VAL A 294 -18.52 -5.74 -19.02
N LYS A 295 -19.50 -4.90 -18.73
CA LYS A 295 -20.01 -3.86 -19.60
C LYS A 295 -19.09 -2.63 -19.78
N ARG A 296 -18.30 -2.27 -18.75
CA ARG A 296 -17.33 -1.16 -18.84
C ARG A 296 -16.04 -1.52 -19.58
N LEU A 297 -15.60 -2.76 -19.47
CA LEU A 297 -14.45 -3.26 -20.25
C LEU A 297 -14.70 -3.18 -21.76
N LYS A 298 -15.94 -3.42 -22.23
CA LYS A 298 -16.27 -3.32 -23.66
C LYS A 298 -16.27 -1.91 -24.21
N ASP A 299 -16.52 -0.91 -23.39
CA ASP A 299 -16.55 0.51 -23.82
C ASP A 299 -15.14 1.13 -23.81
N SER A 300 -14.25 0.68 -22.89
CA SER A 300 -12.83 1.09 -22.88
C SER A 300 -12.01 0.45 -24.01
N ILE A 301 -12.33 -0.79 -24.38
CA ILE A 301 -11.65 -1.51 -25.49
C ILE A 301 -12.03 -0.93 -26.86
N LYS A 302 -13.17 -0.24 -26.99
CA LYS A 302 -13.56 0.42 -28.26
C LYS A 302 -12.88 1.77 -28.50
N GLY A 303 -12.20 2.33 -27.51
CA GLY A 303 -11.55 3.65 -27.58
C GLY A 303 -10.02 3.66 -27.79
N GLY A 304 -9.33 2.54 -27.78
CA GLY A 304 -7.87 2.59 -27.80
C GLY A 304 -7.12 1.28 -27.98
N LEU A 305 -7.37 0.56 -29.06
CA LEU A 305 -6.44 -0.45 -29.54
C LEU A 305 -6.58 -0.68 -31.05
N ILE A 306 -6.18 0.33 -31.82
CA ILE A 306 -5.66 0.16 -33.20
C ILE A 306 -4.71 1.34 -33.45
N ALA A 307 -3.42 1.18 -33.22
CA ALA A 307 -2.33 1.76 -33.98
C ALA A 307 -1.05 1.04 -33.58
#